data_81ced9119795fe2e1b0dd327496cbcb0
#
_entry.id   81ced9119795fe2e1b0dd327496cbcb0
#
_cell.length_a   1.000
_cell.length_b   1.000
_cell.length_c   1.000
_cell.angle_alpha   90.00
_cell.angle_beta   90.00
_cell.angle_gamma   90.00
#
_symmetry.space_group_name_H-M   'P 1'
#
loop_
_entity.id
_entity.type
_entity.pdbx_description
1 polymer ?
#
loop_
_entity_poly.entity_id
_entity_poly.type
_entity_poly.pdbx_seq_one_letter_code
_entity_poly.pdbx_strand_id
1 'polypeptide(L)'
;MSIHLTPRGSNRIRALWLVLLAAAGLIVAALAACEVPTEPALTPTPTRTPRPPTATPSPVPSPTPTPAWPITAGCGEEVVDLVCEELRGAVEADSGHFVWVEDVSQADVAVRPESSADARPFATWVYALVAPFLTLEDSVTAEELEATWQGETSGPFTDHPLVVSTDASRSLSLGPPSEGVRVVQASDVLSEAMRIDGWAVVPFHELDPRWKVLRVDGVSPLDRILNPETYPLAQVSYLSAGERADALPFLPHGVTNRDPEKLSVVMMTGVTALTRRTAVTMERQGVQFPGRDVVGWMTEPDITHTSNEVSFAQDCPAPTGESTLVFCSDPKYFGLLEYVDIDVLELTGNHLLDWGVSAMENSLRMYEERGLPTFGGGWNLNEAQEPLTVTHGVHTFGFLGCNSVGPSYAWATAERPGAAPCDYDLLTAQVRELRTQGIIPIVTFQYLEVDQYAPTASQRASFQAVAEAGAAIVSGSQAHWPQGFGFHQGGFIHYGLGNLFFDQMQRLEYRQEFLDRHVFYDGRHVSTELLTAMLEDSARPRPMTDEERRALLTATFAVSEW
;
A
#
# COMPACT_ATOMS: atom_id res chain seq x y z
N MET A 1 10.65 18.75 -8.42
CA MET A 1 10.54 17.98 -9.66
C MET A 1 9.41 16.99 -9.51
N SER A 2 8.39 16.99 -10.39
CA SER A 2 7.25 16.05 -10.27
C SER A 2 7.51 14.82 -11.16
N ILE A 3 7.43 13.64 -10.57
CA ILE A 3 7.64 12.36 -11.25
C ILE A 3 6.37 11.53 -11.18
N HIS A 4 5.95 10.98 -12.33
CA HIS A 4 4.82 10.05 -12.42
C HIS A 4 5.36 8.62 -12.54
N LEU A 5 5.09 7.78 -11.54
CA LEU A 5 5.39 6.36 -11.60
C LEU A 5 4.23 5.62 -12.28
N THR A 6 4.54 4.79 -13.27
CA THR A 6 3.56 3.91 -13.91
C THR A 6 3.33 2.66 -13.06
N PRO A 7 2.11 2.11 -12.99
CA PRO A 7 1.84 0.89 -12.23
C PRO A 7 2.79 -0.26 -12.62
N ARG A 8 3.45 -0.86 -11.65
CA ARG A 8 4.46 -1.93 -11.81
C ARG A 8 4.00 -3.15 -12.62
N GLY A 9 2.68 -3.37 -12.75
CA GLY A 9 2.12 -4.50 -13.50
C GLY A 9 2.27 -4.44 -15.02
N SER A 10 2.52 -3.27 -15.62
CA SER A 10 2.45 -3.11 -17.08
C SER A 10 3.67 -3.64 -17.86
N ASN A 11 4.85 -3.64 -17.25
CA ASN A 11 6.08 -4.06 -17.95
C ASN A 11 6.24 -5.59 -18.01
N ARG A 12 5.79 -6.33 -16.99
CA ARG A 12 5.82 -7.82 -17.03
C ARG A 12 4.78 -8.39 -17.99
N ILE A 13 3.60 -7.77 -18.08
CA ILE A 13 2.57 -8.19 -19.03
C ILE A 13 3.01 -7.89 -20.48
N ARG A 14 3.67 -6.77 -20.75
CA ARG A 14 4.19 -6.46 -22.10
C ARG A 14 5.31 -7.42 -22.54
N ALA A 15 6.19 -7.82 -21.62
CA ALA A 15 7.23 -8.82 -21.93
C ALA A 15 6.60 -10.21 -22.21
N LEU A 16 5.57 -10.60 -21.48
CA LEU A 16 4.85 -11.87 -21.69
C LEU A 16 4.09 -11.87 -23.02
N TRP A 17 3.44 -10.76 -23.39
CA TRP A 17 2.75 -10.61 -24.68
C TRP A 17 3.71 -10.62 -25.87
N LEU A 18 4.89 -10.03 -25.75
CA LEU A 18 5.92 -10.08 -26.80
C LEU A 18 6.46 -11.50 -27.00
N VAL A 19 6.64 -12.27 -25.93
CA VAL A 19 7.06 -13.68 -26.02
C VAL A 19 5.94 -14.54 -26.62
N LEU A 20 4.67 -14.32 -26.26
CA LEU A 20 3.53 -15.03 -26.82
C LEU A 20 3.29 -14.69 -28.29
N LEU A 21 3.48 -13.44 -28.70
CA LEU A 21 3.38 -13.03 -30.12
C LEU A 21 4.52 -13.61 -30.97
N ALA A 22 5.72 -13.71 -30.41
CA ALA A 22 6.85 -14.37 -31.10
C ALA A 22 6.61 -15.88 -31.24
N ALA A 23 6.05 -16.55 -30.24
CA ALA A 23 5.68 -17.96 -30.31
C ALA A 23 4.53 -18.23 -31.29
N ALA A 24 3.51 -17.35 -31.33
CA ALA A 24 2.41 -17.45 -32.31
C ALA A 24 2.88 -17.22 -33.74
N GLY A 25 3.83 -16.31 -33.98
CA GLY A 25 4.43 -16.08 -35.28
C GLY A 25 5.22 -17.28 -35.82
N LEU A 26 5.90 -18.02 -34.94
CA LEU A 26 6.63 -19.26 -35.31
C LEU A 26 5.69 -20.43 -35.63
N ILE A 27 4.54 -20.53 -34.98
CA ILE A 27 3.54 -21.57 -35.26
C ILE A 27 2.85 -21.33 -36.60
N VAL A 28 2.56 -20.08 -36.98
CA VAL A 28 1.99 -19.72 -38.30
C VAL A 28 2.96 -19.99 -39.43
N ALA A 29 4.26 -19.76 -39.22
CA ALA A 29 5.30 -20.07 -40.23
C ALA A 29 5.50 -21.58 -40.43
N ALA A 30 5.27 -22.41 -39.41
CA ALA A 30 5.39 -23.87 -39.50
C ALA A 30 4.21 -24.56 -40.23
N LEU A 31 3.03 -23.91 -40.28
CA LEU A 31 1.84 -24.44 -40.94
C LEU A 31 1.74 -24.11 -42.45
N ALA A 32 2.60 -23.23 -42.95
CA ALA A 32 2.62 -22.83 -44.37
C ALA A 32 3.47 -23.72 -45.31
N ALA A 33 4.05 -24.82 -44.79
CA ALA A 33 5.01 -25.65 -45.53
C ALA A 33 4.49 -27.07 -45.88
N CYS A 34 3.18 -27.33 -45.85
CA CYS A 34 2.62 -28.60 -46.33
C CYS A 34 1.83 -28.40 -47.61
N GLU A 35 2.45 -28.61 -48.74
CA GLU A 35 1.76 -28.75 -50.04
C GLU A 35 1.11 -30.12 -50.15
N VAL A 36 -0.20 -30.13 -50.45
CA VAL A 36 -1.01 -31.32 -50.76
C VAL A 36 -1.07 -31.44 -52.30
N PRO A 37 -0.84 -32.61 -52.91
CA PRO A 37 -0.89 -32.79 -54.36
C PRO A 37 -2.35 -32.70 -54.85
N THR A 38 -2.57 -31.92 -55.91
CA THR A 38 -3.86 -31.77 -56.59
C THR A 38 -4.13 -32.92 -57.58
N GLU A 39 -5.23 -33.66 -57.39
CA GLU A 39 -5.82 -34.54 -58.40
C GLU A 39 -6.60 -33.77 -59.45
N PRO A 40 -6.68 -34.29 -60.71
CA PRO A 40 -7.29 -33.54 -61.83
C PRO A 40 -8.81 -33.51 -61.78
N ALA A 41 -9.35 -32.34 -62.11
CA ALA A 41 -10.76 -32.05 -62.11
C ALA A 41 -11.56 -32.83 -63.16
N LEU A 42 -12.64 -33.50 -62.75
CA LEU A 42 -13.70 -34.04 -63.62
C LEU A 42 -14.68 -32.94 -63.98
N THR A 43 -15.04 -32.83 -65.24
CA THR A 43 -15.99 -31.87 -65.84
C THR A 43 -17.43 -32.12 -65.33
N PRO A 44 -18.19 -31.14 -64.83
CA PRO A 44 -19.53 -31.37 -64.35
C PRO A 44 -20.56 -31.37 -65.53
N THR A 45 -21.42 -32.36 -65.49
CA THR A 45 -22.66 -32.45 -66.32
C THR A 45 -23.66 -31.40 -65.83
N PRO A 46 -24.41 -30.70 -66.69
CA PRO A 46 -25.35 -29.68 -66.26
C PRO A 46 -26.55 -30.29 -65.55
N THR A 47 -26.72 -30.04 -64.27
CA THR A 47 -27.89 -30.42 -63.50
C THR A 47 -28.94 -29.27 -63.52
N ARG A 48 -30.15 -29.61 -63.81
CA ARG A 48 -31.32 -28.73 -63.86
C ARG A 48 -31.48 -27.99 -62.51
N THR A 49 -31.52 -26.65 -62.54
CA THR A 49 -31.79 -25.79 -61.41
C THR A 49 -33.15 -26.02 -60.80
N PRO A 50 -33.33 -26.37 -59.53
CA PRO A 50 -34.59 -26.37 -58.84
C PRO A 50 -35.14 -24.95 -58.68
N ARG A 51 -36.44 -24.77 -58.88
CA ARG A 51 -37.11 -23.51 -58.59
C ARG A 51 -36.97 -23.13 -57.12
N PRO A 52 -36.64 -21.86 -56.76
CA PRO A 52 -36.53 -21.46 -55.38
C PRO A 52 -37.83 -21.67 -54.62
N PRO A 53 -37.83 -22.19 -53.41
CA PRO A 53 -39.00 -22.29 -52.57
C PRO A 53 -39.55 -20.88 -52.28
N THR A 54 -40.86 -20.76 -52.34
CA THR A 54 -41.62 -19.56 -52.01
C THR A 54 -41.24 -19.20 -50.54
N ALA A 55 -40.68 -18.02 -50.32
CA ALA A 55 -40.32 -17.54 -48.98
C ALA A 55 -41.57 -17.49 -48.11
N THR A 56 -41.63 -18.31 -47.09
CA THR A 56 -42.60 -18.16 -46.00
C THR A 56 -42.28 -16.83 -45.32
N PRO A 57 -43.23 -15.92 -45.09
CA PRO A 57 -42.95 -14.67 -44.38
C PRO A 57 -42.40 -15.03 -43.00
N SER A 58 -41.19 -14.53 -42.69
CA SER A 58 -40.66 -14.57 -41.32
C SER A 58 -41.70 -13.99 -40.37
N PRO A 59 -41.96 -14.62 -39.23
CA PRO A 59 -42.82 -14.02 -38.23
C PRO A 59 -42.27 -12.64 -37.89
N VAL A 60 -43.12 -11.63 -38.01
CA VAL A 60 -42.82 -10.28 -37.53
C VAL A 60 -42.50 -10.44 -36.04
N PRO A 61 -41.32 -9.98 -35.57
CA PRO A 61 -41.04 -10.03 -34.14
C PRO A 61 -42.17 -9.32 -33.40
N SER A 62 -42.76 -10.01 -32.45
CA SER A 62 -43.74 -9.41 -31.54
C SER A 62 -43.11 -8.16 -30.93
N PRO A 63 -43.79 -7.01 -30.90
CA PRO A 63 -43.23 -5.83 -30.27
C PRO A 63 -42.86 -6.21 -28.85
N THR A 64 -41.60 -6.03 -28.50
CA THR A 64 -41.12 -6.11 -27.10
C THR A 64 -42.02 -5.15 -26.32
N PRO A 65 -42.70 -5.59 -25.25
CA PRO A 65 -43.53 -4.68 -24.48
C PRO A 65 -42.68 -3.50 -24.01
N THR A 66 -43.13 -2.29 -24.33
CA THR A 66 -42.49 -1.08 -23.80
C THR A 66 -42.57 -1.13 -22.26
N PRO A 67 -41.48 -0.94 -21.53
CA PRO A 67 -41.50 -1.00 -20.07
C PRO A 67 -42.58 -0.07 -19.52
N ALA A 68 -43.37 -0.54 -18.58
CA ALA A 68 -44.30 0.31 -17.85
C ALA A 68 -43.51 1.10 -16.81
N TRP A 69 -43.28 2.38 -17.06
CA TRP A 69 -42.65 3.32 -16.13
C TRP A 69 -43.69 4.04 -15.25
N PRO A 70 -43.39 4.46 -14.02
CA PRO A 70 -42.12 4.26 -13.30
C PRO A 70 -41.99 2.86 -12.68
N ILE A 71 -40.73 2.43 -12.48
CA ILE A 71 -40.33 1.20 -11.77
C ILE A 71 -40.05 1.55 -10.31
N THR A 72 -40.60 0.77 -9.39
CA THR A 72 -40.30 0.96 -7.97
C THR A 72 -38.97 0.32 -7.60
N ALA A 73 -38.12 1.04 -6.86
CA ALA A 73 -36.84 0.56 -6.39
C ALA A 73 -36.69 0.74 -4.87
N GLY A 74 -36.10 -0.23 -4.21
CA GLY A 74 -35.94 -0.24 -2.74
C GLY A 74 -34.71 -1.00 -2.29
N CYS A 75 -34.39 -0.89 -0.99
CA CYS A 75 -33.23 -1.49 -0.37
C CYS A 75 -33.60 -2.23 0.91
N GLY A 76 -33.00 -3.39 1.15
CA GLY A 76 -33.24 -4.18 2.37
C GLY A 76 -32.59 -3.56 3.60
N GLU A 77 -33.20 -3.75 4.78
CA GLU A 77 -32.71 -3.22 6.06
C GLU A 77 -31.35 -3.80 6.49
N GLU A 78 -30.95 -4.95 5.95
CA GLU A 78 -29.67 -5.62 6.23
C GLU A 78 -28.56 -5.17 5.27
N VAL A 79 -28.88 -4.32 4.28
CA VAL A 79 -27.90 -3.73 3.38
C VAL A 79 -27.30 -2.49 4.05
N VAL A 80 -26.01 -2.27 3.82
CA VAL A 80 -25.30 -1.08 4.32
C VAL A 80 -26.00 0.20 3.88
N ASP A 81 -26.20 1.14 4.79
CA ASP A 81 -26.94 2.38 4.54
C ASP A 81 -26.37 3.16 3.34
N LEU A 82 -25.02 3.28 3.23
CA LEU A 82 -24.35 3.95 2.11
C LEU A 82 -24.61 3.27 0.76
N VAL A 83 -24.75 1.94 0.73
CA VAL A 83 -25.11 1.20 -0.50
C VAL A 83 -26.54 1.53 -0.90
N CYS A 84 -27.44 1.67 0.09
CA CYS A 84 -28.83 2.08 -0.15
C CYS A 84 -28.91 3.54 -0.62
N GLU A 85 -28.07 4.43 -0.09
CA GLU A 85 -28.00 5.83 -0.52
C GLU A 85 -27.53 5.95 -1.97
N GLU A 86 -26.57 5.14 -2.42
CA GLU A 86 -26.11 5.10 -3.82
C GLU A 86 -27.24 4.67 -4.77
N LEU A 87 -28.02 3.64 -4.39
CA LEU A 87 -29.20 3.26 -5.19
C LEU A 87 -30.24 4.36 -5.19
N ARG A 88 -30.56 4.95 -4.04
CA ARG A 88 -31.54 6.03 -3.89
C ARG A 88 -31.15 7.23 -4.74
N GLY A 89 -29.89 7.66 -4.68
CA GLY A 89 -29.38 8.76 -5.50
C GLY A 89 -29.54 8.52 -7.00
N ALA A 90 -29.30 7.30 -7.47
CA ALA A 90 -29.52 6.94 -8.87
C ALA A 90 -31.01 6.96 -9.26
N VAL A 91 -31.89 6.48 -8.40
CA VAL A 91 -33.36 6.51 -8.57
C VAL A 91 -33.87 7.95 -8.63
N GLU A 92 -33.43 8.82 -7.74
CA GLU A 92 -33.83 10.22 -7.70
C GLU A 92 -33.31 11.01 -8.91
N ALA A 93 -32.10 10.69 -9.41
CA ALA A 93 -31.52 11.30 -10.60
C ALA A 93 -32.31 10.94 -11.88
N ASP A 94 -33.00 9.80 -11.91
CA ASP A 94 -33.83 9.35 -13.04
C ASP A 94 -35.30 9.14 -12.62
N SER A 95 -35.88 10.13 -11.98
CA SER A 95 -37.26 10.11 -11.46
C SER A 95 -38.35 9.98 -12.54
N GLY A 96 -38.00 10.08 -13.81
CA GLY A 96 -38.91 9.78 -14.95
C GLY A 96 -39.11 8.29 -15.14
N HIS A 97 -38.15 7.49 -14.74
CA HIS A 97 -38.19 6.03 -14.91
C HIS A 97 -38.33 5.29 -13.58
N PHE A 98 -37.85 5.86 -12.48
CA PHE A 98 -37.82 5.19 -11.18
C PHE A 98 -38.55 5.97 -10.09
N VAL A 99 -39.04 5.24 -9.09
CA VAL A 99 -39.61 5.77 -7.85
C VAL A 99 -39.06 4.97 -6.67
N TRP A 100 -38.55 5.66 -5.65
CA TRP A 100 -38.12 5.03 -4.43
C TRP A 100 -39.29 4.57 -3.57
N VAL A 101 -39.17 3.37 -2.98
CA VAL A 101 -40.10 2.84 -1.99
C VAL A 101 -39.33 2.40 -0.76
N GLU A 102 -39.85 2.77 0.43
CA GLU A 102 -39.22 2.38 1.70
C GLU A 102 -39.46 0.90 2.05
N ASP A 103 -40.62 0.38 1.71
CA ASP A 103 -40.93 -1.03 1.88
C ASP A 103 -40.40 -1.85 0.70
N VAL A 104 -39.26 -2.50 0.90
CA VAL A 104 -38.59 -3.31 -0.13
C VAL A 104 -39.43 -4.46 -0.67
N SER A 105 -40.48 -4.86 0.05
CA SER A 105 -41.42 -5.89 -0.43
C SER A 105 -42.32 -5.40 -1.58
N GLN A 106 -42.42 -4.08 -1.74
CA GLN A 106 -43.19 -3.43 -2.81
C GLN A 106 -42.31 -2.98 -3.99
N ALA A 107 -41.01 -3.23 -3.91
CA ALA A 107 -40.07 -2.83 -4.97
C ALA A 107 -40.07 -3.84 -6.11
N ASP A 108 -40.16 -3.33 -7.35
CA ASP A 108 -39.93 -4.11 -8.58
C ASP A 108 -38.44 -4.48 -8.70
N VAL A 109 -37.58 -3.59 -8.23
CA VAL A 109 -36.11 -3.75 -8.20
C VAL A 109 -35.61 -3.53 -6.76
N ALA A 110 -34.86 -4.48 -6.24
CA ALA A 110 -34.43 -4.45 -4.85
C ALA A 110 -32.96 -4.84 -4.68
N VAL A 111 -32.25 -4.10 -3.82
CA VAL A 111 -30.93 -4.52 -3.31
C VAL A 111 -31.11 -5.31 -2.03
N ARG A 112 -30.51 -6.50 -1.96
CA ARG A 112 -30.57 -7.43 -0.82
C ARG A 112 -29.22 -8.12 -0.61
N PRO A 113 -28.91 -8.65 0.59
CA PRO A 113 -27.70 -9.42 0.84
C PRO A 113 -27.72 -10.80 0.17
N GLU A 114 -28.90 -11.40 -0.09
CA GLU A 114 -29.00 -12.74 -0.66
C GLU A 114 -28.99 -12.69 -2.18
N SER A 115 -28.28 -13.65 -2.77
CA SER A 115 -28.31 -13.87 -4.21
C SER A 115 -29.57 -14.66 -4.63
N SER A 116 -30.21 -14.26 -5.73
CA SER A 116 -31.26 -15.02 -6.40
C SER A 116 -30.87 -15.30 -7.86
N ALA A 117 -31.63 -16.19 -8.54
CA ALA A 117 -31.30 -16.61 -9.90
C ALA A 117 -31.31 -15.46 -10.93
N ASP A 118 -32.02 -14.39 -10.64
CA ASP A 118 -32.21 -13.18 -11.46
C ASP A 118 -31.41 -11.98 -10.93
N ALA A 119 -30.67 -12.16 -9.84
CA ALA A 119 -29.90 -11.10 -9.21
C ALA A 119 -28.48 -10.97 -9.81
N ARG A 120 -27.97 -9.75 -9.84
CA ARG A 120 -26.56 -9.46 -10.16
C ARG A 120 -25.87 -8.82 -8.97
N PRO A 121 -24.55 -8.98 -8.81
CA PRO A 121 -23.80 -8.22 -7.82
C PRO A 121 -24.00 -6.72 -8.04
N PHE A 122 -24.37 -6.01 -6.97
CA PHE A 122 -24.59 -4.57 -6.97
C PHE A 122 -23.48 -3.85 -6.25
N ALA A 123 -23.20 -4.29 -5.02
CA ALA A 123 -22.17 -3.70 -4.19
C ALA A 123 -21.30 -4.77 -3.54
N THR A 124 -20.03 -4.41 -3.31
CA THR A 124 -19.11 -5.17 -2.48
C THR A 124 -18.60 -4.26 -1.37
N TRP A 125 -18.96 -4.57 -0.13
CA TRP A 125 -18.57 -3.80 1.04
C TRP A 125 -17.58 -4.57 1.88
N VAL A 126 -16.40 -3.98 2.08
CA VAL A 126 -15.28 -4.62 2.79
C VAL A 126 -15.14 -4.01 4.17
N TYR A 127 -15.07 -4.87 5.17
CA TYR A 127 -14.74 -4.51 6.54
C TYR A 127 -13.32 -4.97 6.88
N ALA A 128 -12.73 -4.35 7.88
CA ALA A 128 -11.45 -4.72 8.46
C ALA A 128 -11.63 -5.07 9.93
N LEU A 129 -11.04 -6.17 10.38
CA LEU A 129 -10.80 -6.38 11.80
C LEU A 129 -9.58 -5.55 12.19
N VAL A 130 -9.73 -4.73 13.22
CA VAL A 130 -8.70 -3.79 13.66
C VAL A 130 -8.50 -3.87 15.18
N ALA A 131 -7.28 -3.56 15.59
CA ALA A 131 -6.89 -3.44 16.99
C ALA A 131 -6.16 -2.09 17.20
N PRO A 132 -5.96 -1.61 18.43
CA PRO A 132 -5.07 -0.50 18.71
C PRO A 132 -3.69 -0.76 18.10
N PHE A 133 -3.03 0.27 17.54
CA PHE A 133 -1.78 0.10 16.78
C PHE A 133 -0.69 -0.66 17.54
N LEU A 134 -0.60 -0.49 18.86
CA LEU A 134 0.41 -1.15 19.70
C LEU A 134 0.05 -2.61 20.08
N THR A 135 -0.86 -3.25 19.35
CA THR A 135 -1.22 -4.67 19.53
C THR A 135 -0.14 -5.58 18.95
N LEU A 136 0.22 -6.64 19.69
CA LEU A 136 1.25 -7.59 19.27
C LEU A 136 0.75 -8.62 18.25
N GLU A 137 -0.51 -9.00 18.33
CA GLU A 137 -1.17 -9.97 17.45
C GLU A 137 -1.25 -9.41 16.02
N ASP A 138 -0.96 -10.26 15.02
CA ASP A 138 -1.02 -9.91 13.59
C ASP A 138 -2.21 -10.54 12.86
N SER A 139 -2.81 -11.59 13.43
CA SER A 139 -3.87 -12.35 12.78
C SER A 139 -4.78 -13.07 13.77
N VAL A 140 -5.98 -13.38 13.30
CA VAL A 140 -6.94 -14.29 13.93
C VAL A 140 -7.51 -15.23 12.87
N THR A 141 -8.23 -16.26 13.33
CA THR A 141 -9.06 -17.08 12.44
C THR A 141 -10.49 -16.52 12.33
N ALA A 142 -11.17 -16.81 11.23
CA ALA A 142 -12.59 -16.48 11.09
C ALA A 142 -13.43 -17.19 12.18
N GLU A 143 -13.06 -18.43 12.55
CA GLU A 143 -13.71 -19.19 13.61
C GLU A 143 -13.64 -18.49 14.97
N GLU A 144 -12.47 -17.92 15.35
CA GLU A 144 -12.32 -17.14 16.59
C GLU A 144 -13.19 -15.88 16.59
N LEU A 145 -13.26 -15.19 15.45
CA LEU A 145 -14.10 -14.01 15.29
C LEU A 145 -15.58 -14.35 15.36
N GLU A 146 -16.04 -15.39 14.65
CA GLU A 146 -17.42 -15.86 14.65
C GLU A 146 -17.85 -16.34 16.05
N ALA A 147 -17.01 -17.13 16.73
CA ALA A 147 -17.27 -17.56 18.11
C ALA A 147 -17.45 -16.37 19.05
N THR A 148 -16.57 -15.37 18.96
CA THR A 148 -16.66 -14.14 19.75
C THR A 148 -17.94 -13.36 19.43
N TRP A 149 -18.31 -13.27 18.17
CA TRP A 149 -19.54 -12.62 17.72
C TRP A 149 -20.78 -13.28 18.32
N GLN A 150 -20.76 -14.61 18.45
CA GLN A 150 -21.85 -15.40 19.06
C GLN A 150 -21.80 -15.45 20.60
N GLY A 151 -20.78 -14.84 21.22
CA GLY A 151 -20.64 -14.74 22.68
C GLY A 151 -19.76 -15.82 23.31
N GLU A 152 -19.06 -16.60 22.49
CA GLU A 152 -18.08 -17.58 22.94
C GLU A 152 -16.68 -16.97 22.75
N THR A 153 -16.19 -16.19 23.72
CA THR A 153 -14.85 -15.59 23.64
C THR A 153 -13.77 -16.63 23.45
N SER A 154 -12.97 -16.47 22.42
CA SER A 154 -11.93 -17.43 21.99
C SER A 154 -10.65 -16.70 21.58
N GLY A 155 -9.52 -17.33 21.76
CA GLY A 155 -8.23 -16.79 21.35
C GLY A 155 -7.93 -15.40 21.92
N PRO A 156 -7.42 -14.47 21.12
CA PRO A 156 -7.07 -13.12 21.59
C PRO A 156 -8.27 -12.30 22.11
N PHE A 157 -9.49 -12.62 21.68
CA PHE A 157 -10.71 -11.93 22.12
C PHE A 157 -11.07 -12.16 23.58
N THR A 158 -10.38 -13.10 24.26
CA THR A 158 -10.56 -13.32 25.69
C THR A 158 -10.19 -12.06 26.49
N ASP A 159 -9.16 -11.36 26.06
CA ASP A 159 -8.66 -10.15 26.73
C ASP A 159 -9.09 -8.85 26.01
N HIS A 160 -9.57 -8.93 24.77
CA HIS A 160 -9.91 -7.80 23.92
C HIS A 160 -11.38 -7.86 23.45
N PRO A 161 -12.30 -7.15 24.13
CA PRO A 161 -13.71 -7.12 23.74
C PRO A 161 -13.93 -6.57 22.33
N LEU A 162 -14.87 -7.14 21.57
CA LEU A 162 -15.18 -6.69 20.23
C LEU A 162 -16.13 -5.49 20.23
N VAL A 163 -15.80 -4.46 19.45
CA VAL A 163 -16.57 -3.23 19.27
C VAL A 163 -16.99 -3.13 17.81
N VAL A 164 -18.24 -2.77 17.55
CA VAL A 164 -18.75 -2.58 16.17
C VAL A 164 -19.68 -1.38 16.10
N SER A 165 -19.86 -0.80 14.93
CA SER A 165 -20.88 0.21 14.70
C SER A 165 -22.27 -0.43 14.60
N THR A 166 -23.32 0.37 14.86
CA THR A 166 -24.71 -0.04 14.68
C THR A 166 -24.96 -0.54 13.24
N ASP A 167 -24.39 0.12 12.23
CA ASP A 167 -24.54 -0.27 10.83
C ASP A 167 -23.82 -1.60 10.54
N ALA A 168 -22.55 -1.74 10.93
CA ALA A 168 -21.80 -2.99 10.77
C ALA A 168 -22.46 -4.18 11.48
N SER A 169 -23.08 -3.95 12.65
CA SER A 169 -23.76 -5.00 13.40
C SER A 169 -25.01 -5.58 12.70
N ARG A 170 -25.62 -4.81 11.78
CA ARG A 170 -26.76 -5.26 10.97
C ARG A 170 -26.35 -5.89 9.64
N SER A 171 -25.31 -5.34 9.02
CA SER A 171 -24.94 -5.65 7.64
C SER A 171 -23.92 -6.78 7.51
N LEU A 172 -23.20 -7.16 8.58
CA LEU A 172 -22.30 -8.30 8.55
C LEU A 172 -23.09 -9.63 8.54
N SER A 173 -22.72 -10.55 7.63
CA SER A 173 -23.35 -11.87 7.50
C SER A 173 -23.04 -12.83 8.65
N LEU A 174 -22.69 -12.29 9.84
CA LEU A 174 -22.45 -13.04 11.06
C LEU A 174 -23.72 -13.22 11.91
N GLY A 175 -24.85 -12.67 11.45
CA GLY A 175 -26.10 -12.58 12.20
C GLY A 175 -26.06 -11.52 13.32
N PRO A 176 -27.08 -11.42 14.16
CA PRO A 176 -27.11 -10.46 15.26
C PRO A 176 -25.99 -10.75 16.26
N PRO A 177 -25.22 -9.72 16.68
CA PRO A 177 -24.15 -9.91 17.66
C PRO A 177 -24.71 -10.27 19.04
N SER A 178 -23.94 -11.05 19.81
CA SER A 178 -24.26 -11.36 21.18
C SER A 178 -24.15 -10.13 22.10
N GLU A 179 -24.68 -10.23 23.34
CA GLU A 179 -24.55 -9.17 24.35
C GLU A 179 -23.10 -8.85 24.73
N GLY A 180 -22.15 -9.75 24.43
CA GLY A 180 -20.71 -9.56 24.64
C GLY A 180 -20.06 -8.61 23.64
N VAL A 181 -20.64 -8.44 22.44
CA VAL A 181 -20.17 -7.50 21.43
C VAL A 181 -20.70 -6.10 21.72
N ARG A 182 -19.84 -5.12 21.82
CA ARG A 182 -20.21 -3.75 22.12
C ARG A 182 -20.61 -2.99 20.86
N VAL A 183 -21.90 -2.70 20.73
CA VAL A 183 -22.45 -1.92 19.61
C VAL A 183 -22.52 -0.45 19.98
N VAL A 184 -21.92 0.43 19.16
CA VAL A 184 -21.85 1.90 19.38
C VAL A 184 -22.16 2.65 18.08
N GLN A 185 -22.23 3.99 18.12
CA GLN A 185 -22.30 4.79 16.91
C GLN A 185 -20.96 4.71 16.15
N ALA A 186 -20.96 4.82 14.82
CA ALA A 186 -19.76 4.74 13.99
C ALA A 186 -18.66 5.72 14.45
N SER A 187 -19.02 6.96 14.80
CA SER A 187 -18.10 7.99 15.32
C SER A 187 -17.39 7.60 16.63
N ASP A 188 -17.95 6.66 17.39
CA ASP A 188 -17.48 6.32 18.74
C ASP A 188 -16.66 5.02 18.77
N VAL A 189 -16.60 4.26 17.66
CA VAL A 189 -15.93 2.94 17.58
C VAL A 189 -14.47 3.04 18.02
N LEU A 190 -13.71 3.99 17.45
CA LEU A 190 -12.29 4.17 17.78
C LEU A 190 -12.10 4.55 19.26
N SER A 191 -12.83 5.56 19.73
CA SER A 191 -12.69 6.04 21.12
C SER A 191 -13.09 4.99 22.14
N GLU A 192 -14.13 4.21 21.85
CA GLU A 192 -14.59 3.15 22.74
C GLU A 192 -13.61 1.98 22.77
N ALA A 193 -13.13 1.52 21.61
CA ALA A 193 -12.14 0.45 21.53
C ALA A 193 -10.84 0.83 22.28
N MET A 194 -10.33 2.06 22.04
CA MET A 194 -9.15 2.56 22.78
C MET A 194 -9.38 2.61 24.29
N ARG A 195 -10.59 2.99 24.74
CA ARG A 195 -10.94 3.11 26.16
C ARG A 195 -10.97 1.77 26.90
N ILE A 196 -11.36 0.67 26.22
CA ILE A 196 -11.52 -0.66 26.83
C ILE A 196 -10.46 -1.67 26.41
N ASP A 197 -9.43 -1.21 25.69
CA ASP A 197 -8.43 -2.07 25.04
C ASP A 197 -9.09 -3.14 24.15
N GLY A 198 -10.14 -2.73 23.45
CA GLY A 198 -10.96 -3.60 22.60
C GLY A 198 -10.49 -3.58 21.15
N TRP A 199 -10.87 -4.62 20.41
CA TRP A 199 -10.72 -4.68 18.97
C TRP A 199 -12.02 -4.28 18.28
N ALA A 200 -11.95 -3.95 16.98
CA ALA A 200 -13.16 -3.51 16.30
C ALA A 200 -13.28 -4.08 14.88
N VAL A 201 -14.52 -4.14 14.38
CA VAL A 201 -14.77 -4.33 12.94
C VAL A 201 -15.26 -3.00 12.38
N VAL A 202 -14.50 -2.47 11.41
CA VAL A 202 -14.76 -1.16 10.79
C VAL A 202 -14.84 -1.26 9.27
N PRO A 203 -15.65 -0.43 8.59
CA PRO A 203 -15.63 -0.36 7.13
C PRO A 203 -14.26 0.08 6.61
N PHE A 204 -13.81 -0.48 5.49
CA PHE A 204 -12.47 -0.21 4.93
C PHE A 204 -12.20 1.29 4.73
N HIS A 205 -13.16 2.03 4.21
CA HIS A 205 -13.02 3.47 3.96
C HIS A 205 -12.97 4.33 5.23
N GLU A 206 -13.28 3.77 6.41
CA GLU A 206 -13.19 4.41 7.72
C GLU A 206 -11.88 4.06 8.46
N LEU A 207 -10.97 3.31 7.84
CA LEU A 207 -9.68 3.00 8.45
C LEU A 207 -8.93 4.30 8.82
N ASP A 208 -8.27 4.24 9.97
CA ASP A 208 -7.49 5.32 10.57
C ASP A 208 -6.12 4.75 10.96
N PRO A 209 -5.00 5.46 10.76
CA PRO A 209 -3.68 4.92 11.02
C PRO A 209 -3.37 4.58 12.49
N ARG A 210 -4.24 4.96 13.41
CA ARG A 210 -4.19 4.49 14.81
C ARG A 210 -4.65 3.06 14.99
N TRP A 211 -5.23 2.46 13.95
CA TRP A 211 -5.56 1.06 13.90
C TRP A 211 -4.44 0.21 13.30
N LYS A 212 -4.18 -0.92 13.93
CA LYS A 212 -3.52 -2.05 13.30
C LYS A 212 -4.58 -2.92 12.64
N VAL A 213 -4.48 -3.14 11.34
CA VAL A 213 -5.36 -4.07 10.64
C VAL A 213 -4.85 -5.49 10.85
N LEU A 214 -5.71 -6.35 11.38
CA LEU A 214 -5.41 -7.76 11.61
C LEU A 214 -5.83 -8.61 10.40
N ARG A 215 -5.03 -9.64 10.10
CA ARG A 215 -5.40 -10.62 9.09
C ARG A 215 -6.46 -11.58 9.63
N VAL A 216 -7.44 -11.91 8.82
CA VAL A 216 -8.42 -12.97 9.13
C VAL A 216 -8.17 -14.13 8.18
N ASP A 217 -7.87 -15.32 8.72
CA ASP A 217 -7.42 -16.49 7.94
C ASP A 217 -6.24 -16.19 7.01
N GLY A 218 -5.32 -15.31 7.46
CA GLY A 218 -4.15 -14.89 6.71
C GLY A 218 -4.40 -13.85 5.60
N VAL A 219 -5.64 -13.41 5.39
CA VAL A 219 -6.02 -12.39 4.38
C VAL A 219 -6.19 -11.03 5.04
N SER A 220 -5.63 -9.99 4.41
CA SER A 220 -5.80 -8.59 4.85
C SER A 220 -6.59 -7.79 3.81
N PRO A 221 -7.51 -6.92 4.22
CA PRO A 221 -8.13 -5.98 3.30
C PRO A 221 -7.15 -4.91 2.78
N LEU A 222 -5.93 -4.83 3.34
CA LEU A 222 -4.84 -3.97 2.85
C LEU A 222 -4.06 -4.62 1.70
N ASP A 223 -4.23 -5.92 1.45
CA ASP A 223 -3.56 -6.61 0.33
C ASP A 223 -4.07 -6.04 -0.99
N ARG A 224 -3.17 -5.76 -1.95
CA ARG A 224 -3.53 -5.16 -3.26
C ARG A 224 -4.60 -6.00 -3.98
N ILE A 225 -4.41 -7.32 -4.00
CA ILE A 225 -5.36 -8.28 -4.58
C ILE A 225 -6.16 -8.88 -3.43
N LEU A 226 -7.38 -8.41 -3.27
CA LEU A 226 -8.36 -8.99 -2.36
C LEU A 226 -9.44 -9.70 -3.18
N ASN A 227 -9.70 -10.97 -2.87
CA ASN A 227 -10.87 -11.66 -3.39
C ASN A 227 -12.03 -11.54 -2.38
N PRO A 228 -13.06 -10.71 -2.65
CA PRO A 228 -14.16 -10.52 -1.72
C PRO A 228 -14.98 -11.79 -1.46
N GLU A 229 -14.99 -12.75 -2.40
CA GLU A 229 -15.76 -14.00 -2.24
C GLU A 229 -15.15 -14.93 -1.17
N THR A 230 -13.86 -14.76 -0.89
CA THR A 230 -13.13 -15.60 0.08
C THR A 230 -12.70 -14.85 1.34
N TYR A 231 -12.87 -13.54 1.37
CA TYR A 231 -12.55 -12.74 2.55
C TYR A 231 -13.75 -12.72 3.52
N PRO A 232 -13.63 -13.22 4.76
CA PRO A 232 -14.75 -13.42 5.67
C PRO A 232 -15.52 -12.14 6.03
N LEU A 233 -14.85 -10.98 5.95
CA LEU A 233 -15.43 -9.68 6.28
C LEU A 233 -15.80 -8.86 5.02
N ALA A 234 -16.00 -9.50 3.86
CA ALA A 234 -16.59 -8.87 2.69
C ALA A 234 -18.07 -9.23 2.59
N GLN A 235 -18.90 -8.22 2.32
CA GLN A 235 -20.34 -8.36 2.13
C GLN A 235 -20.71 -8.01 0.69
N VAL A 236 -21.33 -8.93 -0.01
CA VAL A 236 -21.84 -8.69 -1.36
C VAL A 236 -23.34 -8.48 -1.28
N SER A 237 -23.81 -7.35 -1.81
CA SER A 237 -25.24 -7.09 -1.99
C SER A 237 -25.63 -7.27 -3.45
N TYR A 238 -26.81 -7.78 -3.68
CA TYR A 238 -27.29 -8.15 -5.01
C TYR A 238 -28.52 -7.34 -5.39
N LEU A 239 -28.53 -6.86 -6.63
CA LEU A 239 -29.69 -6.19 -7.24
C LEU A 239 -30.52 -7.23 -7.98
N SER A 240 -31.73 -7.48 -7.53
CA SER A 240 -32.71 -8.31 -8.21
C SER A 240 -33.80 -7.45 -8.85
N ALA A 241 -34.26 -7.82 -10.01
CA ALA A 241 -35.25 -7.07 -10.78
C ALA A 241 -36.45 -7.92 -11.22
N GLY A 242 -36.50 -9.22 -10.86
CA GLY A 242 -37.58 -10.10 -11.22
C GLY A 242 -37.96 -10.01 -12.70
N GLU A 243 -39.21 -9.68 -12.97
CA GLU A 243 -39.71 -9.49 -14.35
C GLU A 243 -39.22 -8.17 -14.99
N ARG A 244 -38.54 -7.28 -14.21
CA ARG A 244 -38.08 -5.96 -14.64
C ARG A 244 -36.57 -5.93 -14.92
N ALA A 245 -36.01 -7.01 -15.47
CA ALA A 245 -34.61 -7.06 -15.89
C ALA A 245 -34.21 -5.95 -16.90
N ASP A 246 -35.19 -5.35 -17.56
CA ASP A 246 -35.06 -4.20 -18.44
C ASP A 246 -34.61 -2.92 -17.71
N ALA A 247 -34.79 -2.83 -16.37
CA ALA A 247 -34.36 -1.72 -15.54
C ALA A 247 -32.84 -1.75 -15.21
N LEU A 248 -32.24 -2.94 -15.18
CA LEU A 248 -30.86 -3.13 -14.71
C LEU A 248 -29.81 -2.25 -15.43
N PRO A 249 -29.87 -2.00 -16.75
CA PRO A 249 -28.89 -1.17 -17.44
C PRO A 249 -28.86 0.30 -16.99
N PHE A 250 -29.92 0.78 -16.35
CA PHE A 250 -30.08 2.17 -15.93
C PHE A 250 -29.63 2.41 -14.48
N LEU A 251 -29.33 1.35 -13.74
CA LEU A 251 -28.94 1.43 -12.35
C LEU A 251 -27.43 1.19 -12.17
N PRO A 252 -26.80 1.77 -11.16
CA PRO A 252 -25.37 1.61 -10.91
C PRO A 252 -24.98 0.16 -10.69
N HIS A 253 -23.70 -0.14 -10.76
CA HIS A 253 -23.12 -1.43 -10.47
C HIS A 253 -21.68 -1.22 -9.98
N GLY A 254 -21.16 -2.20 -9.26
CA GLY A 254 -19.78 -2.16 -8.76
C GLY A 254 -19.57 -1.13 -7.65
N VAL A 255 -20.62 -0.83 -6.89
CA VAL A 255 -20.51 0.03 -5.70
C VAL A 255 -19.56 -0.63 -4.68
N THR A 256 -18.59 0.10 -4.20
CA THR A 256 -17.62 -0.44 -3.23
C THR A 256 -17.01 0.65 -2.36
N ASN A 257 -16.71 0.30 -1.12
CA ASN A 257 -15.92 1.15 -0.21
C ASN A 257 -14.41 0.86 -0.28
N ARG A 258 -13.99 -0.09 -1.15
CA ARG A 258 -12.59 -0.44 -1.38
C ARG A 258 -12.30 -0.59 -2.87
N ASP A 259 -11.93 0.50 -3.48
CA ASP A 259 -11.49 0.55 -4.87
C ASP A 259 -9.95 0.36 -4.92
N PRO A 260 -9.43 -0.73 -5.52
CA PRO A 260 -7.98 -0.97 -5.57
C PRO A 260 -7.22 0.10 -6.37
N GLU A 261 -7.86 0.85 -7.27
CA GLU A 261 -7.23 1.94 -8.02
C GLU A 261 -6.98 3.18 -7.16
N LYS A 262 -7.68 3.29 -6.03
CA LYS A 262 -7.49 4.36 -5.04
C LYS A 262 -6.50 3.98 -3.93
N LEU A 263 -5.80 2.86 -4.05
CA LEU A 263 -4.86 2.36 -3.05
C LEU A 263 -3.43 2.58 -3.51
N SER A 264 -2.59 3.14 -2.64
CA SER A 264 -1.15 3.22 -2.83
C SER A 264 -0.41 2.78 -1.57
N VAL A 265 0.72 2.12 -1.78
CA VAL A 265 1.58 1.61 -0.72
C VAL A 265 2.96 2.25 -0.83
N VAL A 266 3.43 2.85 0.26
CA VAL A 266 4.77 3.42 0.39
C VAL A 266 5.54 2.63 1.44
N MET A 267 6.68 2.06 1.06
CA MET A 267 7.61 1.40 1.98
C MET A 267 8.68 2.38 2.42
N MET A 268 8.80 2.59 3.74
CA MET A 268 9.90 3.34 4.35
C MET A 268 10.88 2.38 5.00
N THR A 269 12.19 2.57 4.75
CA THR A 269 13.23 1.71 5.31
C THR A 269 14.35 2.51 5.96
N GLY A 270 15.15 1.84 6.79
CA GLY A 270 16.24 2.45 7.54
C GLY A 270 17.54 2.62 6.76
N VAL A 271 18.65 2.62 7.51
CA VAL A 271 19.99 3.01 7.01
C VAL A 271 20.55 2.01 6.01
N THR A 272 20.94 2.50 4.85
CA THR A 272 21.75 1.78 3.87
C THR A 272 23.13 2.42 3.75
N ALA A 273 24.18 1.61 3.99
CA ALA A 273 25.57 2.01 3.82
C ALA A 273 26.38 0.85 3.23
N LEU A 274 26.56 0.86 1.92
CA LEU A 274 27.20 -0.23 1.16
C LEU A 274 28.73 -0.13 1.21
N THR A 275 29.28 -0.27 2.41
CA THR A 275 30.68 -0.08 2.73
C THR A 275 31.16 -1.14 3.74
N ARG A 276 32.42 -1.12 4.13
CA ARG A 276 33.04 -1.94 5.20
C ARG A 276 32.70 -3.43 5.04
N ARG A 277 32.14 -4.08 6.11
CA ARG A 277 31.80 -5.53 6.09
C ARG A 277 30.62 -5.85 5.20
N THR A 278 29.66 -4.93 5.04
CA THR A 278 28.57 -5.08 4.06
C THR A 278 29.17 -5.26 2.67
N ALA A 279 30.08 -4.37 2.26
CA ALA A 279 30.78 -4.45 0.99
C ALA A 279 31.65 -5.73 0.87
N VAL A 280 32.37 -6.14 1.94
CA VAL A 280 33.12 -7.41 1.94
C VAL A 280 32.20 -8.61 1.70
N THR A 281 31.01 -8.60 2.30
CA THR A 281 30.01 -9.67 2.09
C THR A 281 29.50 -9.65 0.65
N MET A 282 29.23 -8.47 0.09
CA MET A 282 28.83 -8.31 -1.32
C MET A 282 29.90 -8.80 -2.29
N GLU A 283 31.19 -8.55 -2.02
CA GLU A 283 32.31 -9.09 -2.82
C GLU A 283 32.35 -10.62 -2.82
N ARG A 284 32.05 -11.22 -1.69
CA ARG A 284 32.15 -12.70 -1.50
C ARG A 284 30.91 -13.44 -1.99
N GLN A 285 29.72 -12.88 -1.79
CA GLN A 285 28.45 -13.56 -2.00
C GLN A 285 27.69 -13.03 -3.23
N GLY A 286 28.15 -11.89 -3.78
CA GLY A 286 27.48 -11.18 -4.88
C GLY A 286 26.74 -9.93 -4.43
N VAL A 287 26.62 -8.96 -5.33
CA VAL A 287 26.04 -7.62 -5.05
C VAL A 287 24.58 -7.71 -4.55
N GLN A 288 23.82 -8.66 -5.03
CA GLN A 288 22.39 -8.83 -4.68
C GLN A 288 22.16 -9.61 -3.37
N PHE A 289 23.22 -10.20 -2.80
CA PHE A 289 23.10 -11.05 -1.60
C PHE A 289 22.41 -10.37 -0.41
N PRO A 290 22.66 -9.10 -0.10
CA PRO A 290 21.99 -8.44 1.03
C PRO A 290 20.45 -8.41 0.89
N GLY A 291 19.95 -8.18 -0.31
CA GLY A 291 18.51 -8.03 -0.56
C GLY A 291 17.72 -9.32 -0.68
N ARG A 292 18.36 -10.48 -0.75
CA ARG A 292 17.74 -11.74 -1.19
C ARG A 292 16.52 -12.19 -0.37
N ASP A 293 16.51 -11.94 0.94
CA ASP A 293 15.45 -12.42 1.83
C ASP A 293 14.33 -11.39 2.02
N VAL A 294 14.58 -10.12 1.64
CA VAL A 294 13.61 -9.00 1.77
C VAL A 294 13.15 -8.43 0.42
N VAL A 295 13.72 -8.88 -0.70
CA VAL A 295 13.37 -8.37 -2.03
C VAL A 295 11.86 -8.46 -2.31
N GLY A 296 11.19 -9.51 -1.86
CA GLY A 296 9.74 -9.66 -2.02
C GLY A 296 8.94 -8.58 -1.29
N TRP A 297 9.41 -8.16 -0.12
CA TRP A 297 8.81 -7.06 0.63
C TRP A 297 9.06 -5.71 -0.02
N MET A 298 10.25 -5.51 -0.60
CA MET A 298 10.67 -4.23 -1.16
C MET A 298 10.14 -3.98 -2.58
N THR A 299 9.83 -5.05 -3.33
CA THR A 299 9.30 -4.95 -4.70
C THR A 299 7.77 -4.98 -4.79
N GLU A 300 7.06 -5.24 -3.67
CA GLU A 300 5.59 -5.28 -3.64
C GLU A 300 4.97 -3.87 -3.56
N PRO A 301 5.49 -2.92 -2.75
CA PRO A 301 4.93 -1.58 -2.64
C PRO A 301 5.00 -0.80 -3.96
N ASP A 302 4.20 0.27 -4.07
CA ASP A 302 4.20 1.14 -5.24
C ASP A 302 5.38 2.10 -5.28
N ILE A 303 5.82 2.50 -4.07
CA ILE A 303 6.97 3.38 -3.85
C ILE A 303 7.79 2.77 -2.73
N THR A 304 9.05 2.43 -3.02
CA THR A 304 10.00 1.91 -2.03
C THR A 304 11.11 2.92 -1.82
N HIS A 305 11.23 3.37 -0.57
CA HIS A 305 12.24 4.30 -0.10
C HIS A 305 13.37 3.57 0.60
N THR A 306 14.60 4.08 0.46
CA THR A 306 15.71 3.82 1.39
C THR A 306 16.56 5.07 1.59
N SER A 307 17.26 5.15 2.73
CA SER A 307 18.28 6.16 2.93
C SER A 307 19.63 5.63 2.46
N ASN A 308 20.39 6.40 1.66
CA ASN A 308 21.77 6.06 1.33
C ASN A 308 22.72 7.03 2.04
N GLU A 309 23.35 6.53 3.06
CA GLU A 309 24.19 7.33 3.95
C GLU A 309 25.56 7.65 3.35
N VAL A 310 26.02 6.88 2.32
CA VAL A 310 27.40 6.88 1.84
C VAL A 310 27.49 7.14 0.34
N SER A 311 28.34 8.06 -0.07
CA SER A 311 28.53 8.36 -1.49
C SER A 311 29.31 7.28 -2.24
N PHE A 312 28.94 7.09 -3.52
CA PHE A 312 29.66 6.25 -4.48
C PHE A 312 30.86 6.97 -5.06
N ALA A 313 32.03 6.33 -5.04
CA ALA A 313 33.26 6.88 -5.56
C ALA A 313 33.98 5.87 -6.46
N GLN A 314 34.45 6.32 -7.63
CA GLN A 314 35.17 5.47 -8.59
C GLN A 314 36.52 4.99 -8.05
N ASP A 315 37.12 5.75 -7.14
CA ASP A 315 38.41 5.47 -6.50
C ASP A 315 38.25 4.89 -5.09
N CYS A 316 37.04 4.43 -4.72
CA CYS A 316 36.82 3.74 -3.46
C CYS A 316 37.66 2.46 -3.40
N PRO A 317 38.52 2.29 -2.36
CA PRO A 317 39.38 1.12 -2.27
C PRO A 317 38.57 -0.15 -2.03
N ALA A 318 39.15 -1.30 -2.40
CA ALA A 318 38.56 -2.59 -2.10
C ALA A 318 38.29 -2.72 -0.60
N PRO A 319 37.10 -3.22 -0.20
CA PRO A 319 36.73 -3.27 1.22
C PRO A 319 37.58 -4.28 2.00
N THR A 320 38.12 -3.85 3.12
CA THR A 320 38.95 -4.71 4.01
C THR A 320 38.16 -5.31 5.18
N GLY A 321 36.97 -4.78 5.47
CA GLY A 321 36.16 -5.13 6.65
C GLY A 321 36.65 -4.49 7.95
N GLU A 322 37.62 -3.58 7.87
CA GLU A 322 38.06 -2.80 9.02
C GLU A 322 37.02 -1.74 9.40
N SER A 323 36.92 -1.43 10.68
CA SER A 323 36.05 -0.37 11.18
C SER A 323 36.71 0.99 10.95
N THR A 324 36.43 1.61 9.83
CA THR A 324 36.79 3.01 9.56
C THR A 324 35.56 3.91 9.79
N LEU A 325 35.80 5.19 10.03
CA LEU A 325 34.75 6.22 10.14
C LEU A 325 34.71 7.15 8.93
N VAL A 326 35.48 6.83 7.89
CA VAL A 326 35.48 7.53 6.59
C VAL A 326 35.04 6.53 5.55
N PHE A 327 33.89 6.79 4.96
CA PHE A 327 33.18 5.83 4.14
C PHE A 327 33.17 6.24 2.66
N CYS A 328 33.23 5.23 1.79
CA CYS A 328 32.85 5.31 0.38
C CYS A 328 32.26 3.98 -0.06
N SER A 329 31.47 4.01 -1.14
CA SER A 329 30.91 2.82 -1.81
C SER A 329 31.48 2.69 -3.22
N ASP A 330 31.82 1.47 -3.65
CA ASP A 330 32.12 1.21 -5.07
C ASP A 330 30.83 1.33 -5.91
N PRO A 331 30.84 2.04 -7.04
CA PRO A 331 29.66 2.21 -7.90
C PRO A 331 28.94 0.92 -8.30
N LYS A 332 29.65 -0.22 -8.37
CA LYS A 332 29.02 -1.52 -8.69
C LYS A 332 27.98 -1.97 -7.67
N TYR A 333 28.06 -1.50 -6.42
CA TYR A 333 27.09 -1.87 -5.36
C TYR A 333 25.73 -1.22 -5.58
N PHE A 334 25.63 -0.23 -6.46
CA PHE A 334 24.34 0.33 -6.88
C PHE A 334 23.38 -0.76 -7.41
N GLY A 335 23.91 -1.85 -7.97
CA GLY A 335 23.11 -2.99 -8.42
C GLY A 335 22.28 -3.67 -7.31
N LEU A 336 22.56 -3.41 -6.02
CA LEU A 336 21.67 -3.83 -4.94
C LEU A 336 20.39 -2.97 -4.90
N LEU A 337 20.53 -1.65 -5.02
CA LEU A 337 19.38 -0.72 -5.03
C LEU A 337 18.44 -1.03 -6.21
N GLU A 338 19.00 -1.33 -7.38
CA GLU A 338 18.22 -1.78 -8.55
C GLU A 338 17.54 -3.14 -8.30
N TYR A 339 18.24 -4.08 -7.63
CA TYR A 339 17.69 -5.41 -7.35
C TYR A 339 16.51 -5.38 -6.41
N VAL A 340 16.54 -4.53 -5.39
CA VAL A 340 15.44 -4.37 -4.43
C VAL A 340 14.45 -3.30 -4.85
N ASP A 341 14.58 -2.76 -6.05
CA ASP A 341 13.62 -1.88 -6.74
C ASP A 341 13.34 -0.58 -5.97
N ILE A 342 14.39 0.17 -5.60
CA ILE A 342 14.25 1.46 -4.93
C ILE A 342 13.71 2.51 -5.90
N ASP A 343 12.63 3.19 -5.50
CA ASP A 343 11.98 4.25 -6.28
C ASP A 343 12.37 5.66 -5.83
N VAL A 344 12.69 5.83 -4.54
CA VAL A 344 13.02 7.12 -3.94
C VAL A 344 14.20 6.96 -2.97
N LEU A 345 15.20 7.82 -3.12
CA LEU A 345 16.42 7.74 -2.32
C LEU A 345 16.60 8.98 -1.43
N GLU A 346 16.71 8.77 -0.13
CA GLU A 346 17.01 9.81 0.86
C GLU A 346 18.52 10.07 0.93
N LEU A 347 18.90 11.34 0.94
CA LEU A 347 20.28 11.82 1.02
C LEU A 347 20.50 12.78 2.21
N THR A 348 19.98 12.40 3.41
CA THR A 348 20.19 13.18 4.62
C THR A 348 21.40 12.73 5.44
N GLY A 349 22.09 11.65 5.01
CA GLY A 349 23.14 10.98 5.75
C GLY A 349 24.31 11.87 6.14
N ASN A 350 24.91 11.57 7.30
CA ASN A 350 26.08 12.29 7.85
C ASN A 350 27.41 11.91 7.18
N HIS A 351 27.46 10.82 6.40
CA HIS A 351 28.66 10.31 5.71
C HIS A 351 28.74 10.63 4.21
N LEU A 352 27.83 11.45 3.67
CA LEU A 352 27.76 11.76 2.23
C LEU A 352 29.02 12.42 1.68
N LEU A 353 29.76 13.18 2.50
CA LEU A 353 30.98 13.89 2.08
C LEU A 353 32.27 13.33 2.71
N ASP A 354 32.22 12.15 3.29
CA ASP A 354 33.41 11.51 3.88
C ASP A 354 34.54 11.31 2.86
N TRP A 355 34.20 10.94 1.63
CA TRP A 355 35.14 10.77 0.51
C TRP A 355 35.27 12.03 -0.36
N GLY A 356 34.79 13.17 0.15
CA GLY A 356 34.88 14.48 -0.49
C GLY A 356 33.78 14.79 -1.48
N VAL A 357 33.82 16.03 -1.98
CA VAL A 357 32.80 16.59 -2.90
C VAL A 357 32.66 15.78 -4.18
N SER A 358 33.79 15.32 -4.77
CA SER A 358 33.76 14.56 -6.03
C SER A 358 33.01 13.23 -5.93
N ALA A 359 33.03 12.57 -4.75
CA ALA A 359 32.26 11.34 -4.53
C ALA A 359 30.75 11.64 -4.48
N MET A 360 30.35 12.69 -3.78
CA MET A 360 28.94 13.12 -3.73
C MET A 360 28.43 13.53 -5.11
N GLU A 361 29.21 14.31 -5.87
CA GLU A 361 28.88 14.68 -7.26
C GLU A 361 28.78 13.45 -8.17
N ASN A 362 29.66 12.44 -7.98
CA ASN A 362 29.57 11.18 -8.71
C ASN A 362 28.26 10.44 -8.38
N SER A 363 27.89 10.40 -7.11
CA SER A 363 26.64 9.76 -6.65
C SER A 363 25.41 10.45 -7.26
N LEU A 364 25.34 11.78 -7.19
CA LEU A 364 24.23 12.54 -7.79
C LEU A 364 24.08 12.28 -9.29
N ARG A 365 25.22 12.30 -10.06
CA ARG A 365 25.18 11.93 -11.49
C ARG A 365 24.72 10.50 -11.71
N MET A 366 25.16 9.55 -10.88
CA MET A 366 24.73 8.15 -11.00
C MET A 366 23.22 7.98 -10.77
N TYR A 367 22.64 8.72 -9.83
CA TYR A 367 21.19 8.70 -9.59
C TYR A 367 20.42 9.33 -10.75
N GLU A 368 20.86 10.49 -11.24
CA GLU A 368 20.25 11.17 -12.39
C GLU A 368 20.29 10.31 -13.67
N GLU A 369 21.44 9.71 -13.99
CA GLU A 369 21.63 8.84 -15.16
C GLU A 369 20.74 7.60 -15.13
N ARG A 370 20.36 7.14 -13.94
CA ARG A 370 19.48 5.97 -13.73
C ARG A 370 18.02 6.35 -13.50
N GLY A 371 17.72 7.64 -13.45
CA GLY A 371 16.37 8.14 -13.18
C GLY A 371 15.88 7.82 -11.79
N LEU A 372 16.79 7.63 -10.81
CA LEU A 372 16.43 7.44 -9.40
C LEU A 372 16.30 8.80 -8.70
N PRO A 373 15.09 9.24 -8.35
CA PRO A 373 14.87 10.52 -7.71
C PRO A 373 15.41 10.54 -6.29
N THR A 374 15.94 11.69 -5.88
CA THR A 374 16.55 11.90 -4.57
C THR A 374 15.92 13.09 -3.86
N PHE A 375 15.98 13.10 -2.51
CA PHE A 375 15.56 14.21 -1.67
C PHE A 375 16.42 14.31 -0.41
N GLY A 376 16.35 15.45 0.29
CA GLY A 376 17.09 15.67 1.55
C GLY A 376 18.59 15.88 1.34
N GLY A 377 19.05 15.94 0.12
CA GLY A 377 20.40 16.25 -0.33
C GLY A 377 20.40 16.62 -1.81
N GLY A 378 21.44 17.30 -2.29
CA GLY A 378 21.48 17.78 -3.68
C GLY A 378 22.80 18.46 -4.02
N TRP A 379 22.89 19.02 -5.22
CA TRP A 379 24.07 19.72 -5.77
C TRP A 379 24.42 21.02 -5.01
N ASN A 380 23.43 21.58 -4.32
CA ASN A 380 23.54 22.80 -3.54
C ASN A 380 22.42 22.85 -2.50
N LEU A 381 22.47 23.84 -1.60
CA LEU A 381 21.51 23.99 -0.50
C LEU A 381 20.04 24.10 -0.99
N ASN A 382 19.80 24.84 -2.07
CA ASN A 382 18.44 25.02 -2.57
C ASN A 382 17.83 23.68 -3.04
N GLU A 383 18.60 22.92 -3.82
CA GLU A 383 18.16 21.59 -4.28
C GLU A 383 18.02 20.59 -3.13
N ALA A 384 18.95 20.61 -2.16
CA ALA A 384 18.90 19.74 -1.01
C ALA A 384 17.63 19.95 -0.16
N GLN A 385 17.13 21.17 -0.10
CA GLN A 385 15.91 21.57 0.64
C GLN A 385 14.63 21.53 -0.20
N GLU A 386 14.72 21.27 -1.52
CA GLU A 386 13.54 21.21 -2.40
C GLU A 386 12.74 19.94 -2.15
N PRO A 387 11.42 19.99 -1.94
CA PRO A 387 10.58 18.80 -1.84
C PRO A 387 10.60 17.99 -3.15
N LEU A 388 10.77 16.67 -3.06
CA LEU A 388 10.55 15.77 -4.17
C LEU A 388 9.09 15.35 -4.22
N THR A 389 8.41 15.54 -5.37
CA THR A 389 7.05 15.05 -5.56
C THR A 389 7.00 13.82 -6.45
N VAL A 390 6.29 12.78 -5.98
CA VAL A 390 6.08 11.51 -6.68
C VAL A 390 4.59 11.22 -6.75
N THR A 391 4.07 10.91 -7.93
CA THR A 391 2.66 10.57 -8.12
C THR A 391 2.49 9.09 -8.44
N HIS A 392 1.60 8.42 -7.70
CA HIS A 392 1.14 7.07 -7.98
C HIS A 392 -0.39 7.00 -7.83
N GLY A 393 -1.09 6.47 -8.84
CA GLY A 393 -2.55 6.41 -8.86
C GLY A 393 -3.19 7.79 -8.62
N VAL A 394 -4.04 7.86 -7.63
CA VAL A 394 -4.74 9.10 -7.23
C VAL A 394 -3.95 9.95 -6.23
N HIS A 395 -2.79 9.46 -5.77
CA HIS A 395 -1.99 10.12 -4.74
C HIS A 395 -0.78 10.83 -5.31
N THR A 396 -0.48 12.01 -4.78
CA THR A 396 0.80 12.69 -4.95
C THR A 396 1.45 12.82 -3.58
N PHE A 397 2.66 12.29 -3.44
CA PHE A 397 3.47 12.33 -2.24
C PHE A 397 4.55 13.40 -2.36
N GLY A 398 4.81 14.14 -1.26
CA GLY A 398 5.90 15.11 -1.16
C GLY A 398 6.93 14.62 -0.14
N PHE A 399 8.10 14.20 -0.61
CA PHE A 399 9.19 13.77 0.26
C PHE A 399 10.09 14.94 0.62
N LEU A 400 10.35 15.11 1.90
CA LEU A 400 11.28 16.10 2.46
C LEU A 400 12.19 15.38 3.46
N GLY A 401 13.44 15.85 3.57
CA GLY A 401 14.36 15.28 4.54
C GLY A 401 15.42 16.29 4.95
N CYS A 402 15.96 16.16 6.16
CA CYS A 402 17.06 16.99 6.59
C CYS A 402 17.96 16.31 7.62
N ASN A 403 19.20 16.81 7.72
CA ASN A 403 20.21 16.40 8.69
C ASN A 403 20.27 17.42 9.83
N SER A 404 19.82 17.02 11.01
CA SER A 404 19.74 17.85 12.22
C SER A 404 21.05 17.93 13.01
N VAL A 405 21.98 16.98 12.81
CA VAL A 405 23.12 16.80 13.71
C VAL A 405 24.49 17.02 13.07
N GLY A 406 24.54 17.11 11.73
CA GLY A 406 25.80 17.28 11.03
C GLY A 406 26.52 15.95 10.80
N PRO A 407 27.84 15.96 10.68
CA PRO A 407 28.74 17.13 10.89
C PRO A 407 28.54 18.19 9.79
N SER A 408 28.87 19.45 10.09
CA SER A 408 28.60 20.57 9.16
C SER A 408 29.33 20.47 7.82
N TYR A 409 30.39 19.67 7.71
CA TYR A 409 31.01 19.40 6.43
C TYR A 409 30.14 18.52 5.51
N ALA A 410 29.21 17.72 6.06
CA ALA A 410 28.25 16.91 5.27
C ALA A 410 27.10 17.74 4.72
N TRP A 411 26.87 18.95 5.21
CA TRP A 411 25.77 19.80 4.78
C TRP A 411 26.06 20.50 3.45
N ALA A 412 25.03 20.60 2.64
CA ALA A 412 25.04 21.41 1.43
C ALA A 412 25.22 22.88 1.74
N THR A 413 25.86 23.61 0.82
CA THR A 413 25.96 25.06 0.84
C THR A 413 25.45 25.62 -0.51
N ALA A 414 25.43 26.93 -0.68
CA ALA A 414 25.04 27.53 -1.96
C ALA A 414 25.86 27.01 -3.18
N GLU A 415 27.12 26.59 -2.93
CA GLU A 415 28.08 26.22 -3.98
C GLU A 415 28.64 24.80 -3.83
N ARG A 416 28.13 24.02 -2.86
CA ARG A 416 28.66 22.69 -2.55
C ARG A 416 27.52 21.71 -2.33
N PRO A 417 27.60 20.48 -2.91
CA PRO A 417 26.64 19.42 -2.67
C PRO A 417 26.69 18.91 -1.23
N GLY A 418 25.64 18.25 -0.78
CA GLY A 418 25.55 17.63 0.53
C GLY A 418 24.13 17.41 0.99
N ALA A 419 23.97 17.01 2.26
CA ALA A 419 22.70 16.88 2.94
C ALA A 419 22.06 18.25 3.25
N ALA A 420 20.74 18.34 3.26
CA ALA A 420 20.01 19.52 3.72
C ALA A 420 20.21 19.70 5.24
N PRO A 421 20.77 20.80 5.74
CA PRO A 421 20.69 21.10 7.16
C PRO A 421 19.24 21.36 7.56
N CYS A 422 18.81 20.93 8.76
CA CYS A 422 17.45 21.18 9.20
C CYS A 422 17.22 22.67 9.52
N ASP A 423 16.38 23.29 8.73
CA ASP A 423 15.71 24.57 9.01
C ASP A 423 14.24 24.24 9.30
N TYR A 424 13.85 24.20 10.56
CA TYR A 424 12.51 23.78 10.99
C TYR A 424 11.40 24.75 10.57
N ASP A 425 11.72 26.06 10.45
CA ASP A 425 10.75 27.07 9.98
C ASP A 425 10.45 26.84 8.49
N LEU A 426 11.49 26.63 7.67
CA LEU A 426 11.33 26.30 6.26
C LEU A 426 10.62 24.95 6.09
N LEU A 427 11.07 23.91 6.78
CA LEU A 427 10.52 22.56 6.67
C LEU A 427 9.02 22.52 6.99
N THR A 428 8.61 23.13 8.11
CA THR A 428 7.19 23.18 8.48
C THR A 428 6.36 24.06 7.54
N ALA A 429 6.94 25.13 6.97
CA ALA A 429 6.28 25.93 5.93
C ALA A 429 6.05 25.12 4.65
N GLN A 430 7.06 24.36 4.20
CA GLN A 430 6.96 23.47 3.03
C GLN A 430 5.92 22.36 3.24
N VAL A 431 5.87 21.74 4.41
CA VAL A 431 4.84 20.74 4.76
C VAL A 431 3.43 21.34 4.63
N ARG A 432 3.20 22.54 5.18
CA ARG A 432 1.91 23.22 5.06
C ARG A 432 1.56 23.56 3.61
N GLU A 433 2.54 24.01 2.82
CA GLU A 433 2.35 24.32 1.41
C GLU A 433 1.94 23.09 0.60
N LEU A 434 2.63 21.96 0.78
CA LEU A 434 2.28 20.68 0.14
C LEU A 434 0.84 20.26 0.50
N ARG A 435 0.45 20.38 1.77
CA ARG A 435 -0.93 20.09 2.20
C ARG A 435 -1.97 20.95 1.53
N THR A 436 -1.71 22.25 1.35
CA THR A 436 -2.65 23.15 0.64
C THR A 436 -2.82 22.80 -0.83
N GLN A 437 -1.81 22.15 -1.42
CA GLN A 437 -1.85 21.64 -2.80
C GLN A 437 -2.47 20.24 -2.92
N GLY A 438 -2.93 19.63 -1.81
CA GLY A 438 -3.45 18.26 -1.78
C GLY A 438 -2.36 17.17 -1.90
N ILE A 439 -1.10 17.56 -1.72
CA ILE A 439 0.05 16.64 -1.72
C ILE A 439 0.24 16.07 -0.30
N ILE A 440 0.54 14.80 -0.19
CA ILE A 440 0.73 14.08 1.08
C ILE A 440 2.19 14.19 1.51
N PRO A 441 2.55 14.94 2.57
CA PRO A 441 3.94 15.09 2.97
C PRO A 441 4.43 13.88 3.77
N ILE A 442 5.63 13.41 3.41
CA ILE A 442 6.42 12.39 4.12
C ILE A 442 7.77 13.02 4.45
N VAL A 443 8.11 13.07 5.73
CA VAL A 443 9.32 13.76 6.20
C VAL A 443 10.26 12.78 6.90
N THR A 444 11.55 12.83 6.54
CA THR A 444 12.59 11.99 7.11
C THR A 444 13.69 12.81 7.80
N PHE A 445 14.34 12.18 8.76
CA PHE A 445 15.39 12.85 9.54
C PHE A 445 16.64 12.00 9.72
N GLN A 446 17.81 12.58 9.42
CA GLN A 446 19.02 12.23 10.15
C GLN A 446 18.99 12.98 11.49
N TYR A 447 18.85 12.25 12.59
CA TYR A 447 18.79 12.82 13.93
C TYR A 447 19.91 12.28 14.82
N LEU A 448 20.02 12.80 16.07
CA LEU A 448 21.02 12.35 17.02
C LEU A 448 20.84 10.85 17.30
N GLU A 449 21.88 10.08 17.02
CA GLU A 449 21.91 8.65 17.31
C GLU A 449 21.98 8.42 18.82
N VAL A 450 21.08 7.57 19.30
CA VAL A 450 21.01 7.16 20.71
C VAL A 450 20.81 5.66 20.81
N ASP A 451 21.57 5.00 21.67
CA ASP A 451 21.53 3.55 21.88
C ASP A 451 20.37 3.17 22.82
N GLN A 452 19.15 3.49 22.42
CA GLN A 452 17.93 3.18 23.18
C GLN A 452 16.68 3.18 22.30
N TYR A 453 15.67 2.38 22.68
CA TYR A 453 14.37 2.36 22.00
C TYR A 453 13.57 3.65 22.21
N ALA A 454 13.73 4.34 23.34
CA ALA A 454 13.00 5.57 23.63
C ALA A 454 13.60 6.77 22.87
N PRO A 455 12.80 7.53 22.11
CA PRO A 455 13.27 8.78 21.51
C PRO A 455 13.60 9.81 22.59
N THR A 456 14.54 10.72 22.28
CA THR A 456 14.86 11.83 23.18
C THR A 456 13.75 12.88 23.22
N ALA A 457 13.69 13.70 24.25
CA ALA A 457 12.69 14.77 24.35
C ALA A 457 12.82 15.80 23.20
N SER A 458 14.06 16.09 22.75
CA SER A 458 14.28 16.99 21.61
C SER A 458 13.83 16.36 20.30
N GLN A 459 14.06 15.06 20.10
CA GLN A 459 13.59 14.32 18.92
C GLN A 459 12.06 14.32 18.86
N ARG A 460 11.38 14.02 19.98
CA ARG A 460 9.93 14.09 20.07
C ARG A 460 9.39 15.45 19.66
N ALA A 461 9.94 16.52 20.25
CA ALA A 461 9.49 17.89 19.96
C ALA A 461 9.68 18.25 18.47
N SER A 462 10.81 17.89 17.87
CA SER A 462 11.08 18.16 16.46
C SER A 462 10.12 17.39 15.53
N PHE A 463 9.92 16.09 15.77
CA PHE A 463 9.07 15.25 14.92
C PHE A 463 7.59 15.61 15.07
N GLN A 464 7.14 15.89 16.30
CA GLN A 464 5.78 16.35 16.58
C GLN A 464 5.49 17.70 15.91
N ALA A 465 6.44 18.65 15.90
CA ALA A 465 6.25 19.95 15.24
C ALA A 465 6.02 19.80 13.72
N VAL A 466 6.66 18.83 13.09
CA VAL A 466 6.47 18.53 11.66
C VAL A 466 5.14 17.81 11.41
N ALA A 467 4.76 16.87 12.26
CA ALA A 467 3.44 16.24 12.22
C ALA A 467 2.32 17.27 12.42
N GLU A 468 2.47 18.21 13.37
CA GLU A 468 1.53 19.32 13.60
C GLU A 468 1.41 20.25 12.37
N ALA A 469 2.49 20.41 11.59
CA ALA A 469 2.45 21.14 10.33
C ALA A 469 1.62 20.43 9.24
N GLY A 470 1.32 19.13 9.41
CA GLY A 470 0.47 18.33 8.54
C GLY A 470 1.19 17.18 7.82
N ALA A 471 2.40 16.80 8.22
CA ALA A 471 3.04 15.62 7.67
C ALA A 471 2.21 14.35 7.99
N ALA A 472 1.95 13.53 6.97
CA ALA A 472 1.25 12.26 7.16
C ALA A 472 2.15 11.22 7.83
N ILE A 473 3.44 11.21 7.44
CA ILE A 473 4.49 10.33 7.98
C ILE A 473 5.68 11.20 8.40
N VAL A 474 6.21 10.94 9.59
CA VAL A 474 7.51 11.47 10.06
C VAL A 474 8.38 10.30 10.47
N SER A 475 9.54 10.15 9.84
CA SER A 475 10.39 8.97 9.97
C SER A 475 11.83 9.31 10.36
N GLY A 476 12.36 8.61 11.37
CA GLY A 476 13.77 8.59 11.72
C GLY A 476 14.54 7.53 10.94
N SER A 477 14.55 7.65 9.61
CA SER A 477 15.11 6.66 8.68
C SER A 477 16.62 6.47 8.76
N GLN A 478 17.34 7.35 9.47
CA GLN A 478 18.80 7.29 9.65
C GLN A 478 19.21 6.85 11.06
N ALA A 479 18.29 6.38 11.88
CA ALA A 479 18.62 5.84 13.18
C ALA A 479 19.14 4.39 13.05
N HIS A 480 20.31 4.09 13.61
CA HIS A 480 20.85 2.72 13.61
C HIS A 480 20.18 1.80 14.64
N TRP A 481 19.46 2.36 15.59
CA TRP A 481 18.74 1.65 16.64
C TRP A 481 17.24 1.85 16.43
N PRO A 482 16.43 0.78 16.39
CA PRO A 482 15.00 0.95 16.28
C PRO A 482 14.44 1.70 17.49
N GLN A 483 13.52 2.62 17.25
CA GLN A 483 12.89 3.41 18.29
C GLN A 483 11.36 3.26 18.27
N GLY A 484 10.71 3.82 19.29
CA GLY A 484 9.26 3.74 19.42
C GLY A 484 8.50 4.63 18.42
N PHE A 485 7.19 4.65 18.58
CA PHE A 485 6.23 5.29 17.71
C PHE A 485 5.50 6.43 18.41
N GLY A 486 4.79 7.24 17.63
CA GLY A 486 3.88 8.25 18.14
C GLY A 486 2.82 8.62 17.11
N PHE A 487 1.74 9.24 17.61
CA PHE A 487 0.74 9.91 16.79
C PHE A 487 0.59 11.35 17.25
N HIS A 488 0.60 12.28 16.32
CA HIS A 488 0.41 13.68 16.64
C HIS A 488 -0.37 14.39 15.54
N GLN A 489 -1.53 14.98 15.89
CA GLN A 489 -2.39 15.73 14.97
C GLN A 489 -2.74 14.98 13.66
N GLY A 490 -2.88 13.65 13.74
CA GLY A 490 -3.19 12.78 12.60
C GLY A 490 -1.95 12.30 11.81
N GLY A 491 -0.75 12.76 12.15
CA GLY A 491 0.51 12.26 11.58
C GLY A 491 1.04 11.05 12.33
N PHE A 492 1.48 10.05 11.60
CA PHE A 492 2.19 8.88 12.14
C PHE A 492 3.67 9.21 12.29
N ILE A 493 4.26 8.87 13.42
CA ILE A 493 5.67 9.11 13.74
C ILE A 493 6.34 7.78 14.07
N HIS A 494 7.43 7.45 13.37
CA HIS A 494 8.37 6.40 13.77
C HIS A 494 9.73 7.02 14.02
N TYR A 495 10.16 7.03 15.27
CA TYR A 495 11.36 7.78 15.68
C TYR A 495 12.66 7.16 15.18
N GLY A 496 12.72 5.86 14.90
CA GLY A 496 13.89 5.19 14.34
C GLY A 496 13.59 3.83 13.75
N LEU A 497 13.95 3.61 12.47
CA LEU A 497 13.70 2.35 11.77
C LEU A 497 14.79 1.30 11.98
N GLY A 498 15.98 1.70 12.46
CA GLY A 498 17.15 0.82 12.51
C GLY A 498 17.92 0.79 11.18
N ASN A 499 18.81 -0.18 11.05
CA ASN A 499 19.56 -0.41 9.82
C ASN A 499 18.70 -1.15 8.78
N LEU A 500 19.10 -1.07 7.49
CA LEU A 500 18.62 -1.97 6.45
C LEU A 500 19.81 -2.77 5.87
N PHE A 501 20.71 -2.11 5.13
CA PHE A 501 21.91 -2.74 4.56
C PHE A 501 23.16 -2.11 5.16
N PHE A 502 23.50 -2.53 6.38
CA PHE A 502 24.67 -2.05 7.07
C PHE A 502 25.32 -3.16 7.91
N ASP A 503 26.53 -2.91 8.47
CA ASP A 503 27.35 -3.96 9.08
C ASP A 503 27.42 -3.94 10.61
N GLN A 504 26.53 -3.24 11.27
CA GLN A 504 26.56 -3.11 12.73
C GLN A 504 26.02 -4.38 13.42
N MET A 505 26.94 -5.27 13.83
CA MET A 505 26.61 -6.59 14.41
C MET A 505 26.93 -6.69 15.91
N GLN A 506 27.43 -5.62 16.52
CA GLN A 506 28.01 -5.66 17.87
C GLN A 506 26.98 -5.81 18.99
N ARG A 507 25.73 -5.46 18.74
CA ARG A 507 24.61 -5.59 19.69
C ARG A 507 23.37 -6.08 18.95
N LEU A 508 22.45 -6.71 19.69
CA LEU A 508 21.20 -7.21 19.12
C LEU A 508 20.39 -6.09 18.48
N GLU A 509 20.30 -4.97 19.14
CA GLU A 509 19.44 -3.84 18.77
C GLU A 509 19.88 -3.18 17.46
N TYR A 510 21.18 -3.13 17.14
CA TYR A 510 21.70 -2.67 15.85
C TYR A 510 21.36 -3.61 14.68
N ARG A 511 20.95 -4.84 15.00
CA ARG A 511 20.57 -5.87 14.03
C ARG A 511 19.06 -5.95 13.82
N GLN A 512 18.30 -5.29 14.68
CA GLN A 512 16.84 -5.22 14.61
C GLN A 512 16.44 -4.07 13.69
N GLU A 513 15.49 -4.34 12.78
CA GLU A 513 15.13 -3.42 11.71
C GLU A 513 13.62 -3.40 11.51
N PHE A 514 13.10 -2.22 11.15
CA PHE A 514 11.76 -2.05 10.67
C PHE A 514 11.74 -1.68 9.19
N LEU A 515 10.79 -2.25 8.47
CA LEU A 515 10.36 -1.80 7.16
C LEU A 515 8.87 -1.43 7.31
N ASP A 516 8.58 -0.15 7.26
CA ASP A 516 7.22 0.36 7.49
C ASP A 516 6.46 0.41 6.18
N ARG A 517 5.41 -0.39 6.07
CA ARG A 517 4.53 -0.45 4.91
C ARG A 517 3.30 0.43 5.16
N HIS A 518 3.36 1.67 4.67
CA HIS A 518 2.28 2.65 4.80
C HIS A 518 1.27 2.49 3.68
N VAL A 519 0.00 2.33 4.04
CA VAL A 519 -1.11 2.20 3.10
C VAL A 519 -1.92 3.49 3.05
N PHE A 520 -2.11 4.00 1.83
CA PHE A 520 -2.90 5.18 1.54
C PHE A 520 -4.13 4.81 0.72
N TYR A 521 -5.25 5.41 1.04
CA TYR A 521 -6.50 5.21 0.33
C TYR A 521 -7.26 6.53 0.20
N ASP A 522 -7.67 6.85 -1.04
CA ASP A 522 -8.50 8.02 -1.36
C ASP A 522 -7.98 9.32 -0.72
N GLY A 523 -6.69 9.60 -0.89
CA GLY A 523 -6.01 10.81 -0.41
C GLY A 523 -5.60 10.81 1.07
N ARG A 524 -5.74 9.70 1.81
CA ARG A 524 -5.44 9.61 3.24
C ARG A 524 -4.52 8.45 3.57
N HIS A 525 -3.66 8.62 4.56
CA HIS A 525 -3.00 7.51 5.26
C HIS A 525 -4.04 6.75 6.07
N VAL A 526 -4.15 5.43 5.88
CA VAL A 526 -5.20 4.60 6.50
C VAL A 526 -4.65 3.50 7.40
N SER A 527 -3.40 3.06 7.20
CA SER A 527 -2.78 2.04 8.04
C SER A 527 -1.26 1.99 7.83
N THR A 528 -0.54 1.48 8.83
CA THR A 528 0.87 1.10 8.72
C THR A 528 1.03 -0.34 9.18
N GLU A 529 1.59 -1.18 8.31
CA GLU A 529 2.02 -2.53 8.65
C GLU A 529 3.53 -2.51 8.95
N LEU A 530 3.92 -3.03 10.12
CA LEU A 530 5.31 -3.11 10.56
C LEU A 530 5.90 -4.45 10.14
N LEU A 531 6.76 -4.46 9.12
CA LEU A 531 7.60 -5.62 8.81
C LEU A 531 8.88 -5.51 9.64
N THR A 532 9.36 -6.64 10.16
CA THR A 532 10.53 -6.65 11.04
C THR A 532 11.59 -7.61 10.52
N ALA A 533 12.83 -7.13 10.43
CA ALA A 533 13.94 -7.92 9.95
C ALA A 533 15.08 -7.98 10.98
N MET A 534 15.87 -9.05 10.87
CA MET A 534 17.08 -9.27 11.67
C MET A 534 18.28 -9.30 10.73
N LEU A 535 19.22 -8.38 10.95
CA LEU A 535 20.47 -8.31 10.18
C LEU A 535 21.38 -9.49 10.50
N GLU A 536 21.82 -10.18 9.48
CA GLU A 536 22.79 -11.29 9.53
C GLU A 536 23.93 -11.07 8.54
N ASP A 537 25.02 -11.79 8.72
CA ASP A 537 26.18 -11.82 7.84
C ASP A 537 26.81 -10.41 7.58
N SER A 538 26.56 -9.45 8.47
CA SER A 538 26.98 -8.03 8.35
C SER A 538 26.45 -7.34 7.08
N ALA A 539 25.33 -7.79 6.53
CA ALA A 539 24.81 -7.25 5.27
C ALA A 539 23.35 -7.62 4.98
N ARG A 540 22.83 -8.70 5.56
CA ARG A 540 21.64 -9.37 5.06
C ARG A 540 20.50 -9.34 6.09
N PRO A 541 19.54 -8.44 5.94
CA PRO A 541 18.28 -8.54 6.66
C PRO A 541 17.50 -9.79 6.23
N ARG A 542 16.97 -10.52 7.20
CA ARG A 542 15.99 -11.57 6.99
C ARG A 542 14.73 -11.29 7.81
N PRO A 543 13.55 -11.78 7.39
CA PRO A 543 12.37 -11.74 8.24
C PRO A 543 12.67 -12.28 9.65
N MET A 544 12.19 -11.60 10.68
CA MET A 544 12.27 -12.09 12.06
C MET A 544 11.37 -13.32 12.25
N THR A 545 11.76 -14.19 13.19
CA THR A 545 10.84 -15.17 13.75
C THR A 545 9.77 -14.46 14.60
N ASP A 546 8.66 -15.15 14.89
CA ASP A 546 7.58 -14.59 15.72
C ASP A 546 8.08 -14.18 17.12
N GLU A 547 9.03 -14.94 17.69
CA GLU A 547 9.65 -14.62 18.98
C GLU A 547 10.51 -13.34 18.91
N GLU A 548 11.35 -13.24 17.88
CA GLU A 548 12.19 -12.04 17.65
C GLU A 548 11.33 -10.80 17.42
N ARG A 549 10.30 -10.93 16.57
CA ARG A 549 9.34 -9.87 16.28
C ARG A 549 8.59 -9.43 17.55
N ARG A 550 8.04 -10.37 18.30
CA ARG A 550 7.32 -10.07 19.56
C ARG A 550 8.22 -9.35 20.56
N ALA A 551 9.47 -9.77 20.69
CA ALA A 551 10.43 -9.12 21.58
C ALA A 551 10.71 -7.66 21.16
N LEU A 552 10.96 -7.41 19.86
CA LEU A 552 11.18 -6.07 19.32
C LEU A 552 9.95 -5.17 19.50
N LEU A 553 8.78 -5.64 19.10
CA LEU A 553 7.52 -4.89 19.25
C LEU A 553 7.22 -4.57 20.72
N THR A 554 7.41 -5.54 21.64
CA THR A 554 7.23 -5.29 23.07
C THR A 554 8.14 -4.16 23.58
N ALA A 555 9.41 -4.17 23.16
CA ALA A 555 10.39 -3.16 23.60
C ALA A 555 10.07 -1.76 23.03
N THR A 556 9.70 -1.67 21.75
CA THR A 556 9.39 -0.39 21.08
C THR A 556 8.03 0.15 21.48
N PHE A 557 7.01 -0.70 21.64
CA PHE A 557 5.67 -0.30 22.07
C PHE A 557 5.66 0.23 23.51
N ALA A 558 6.47 -0.35 24.40
CA ALA A 558 6.59 0.10 25.79
C ALA A 558 7.09 1.54 25.94
N VAL A 559 7.75 2.09 24.91
CA VAL A 559 8.31 3.46 24.93
C VAL A 559 7.61 4.40 23.94
N SER A 560 6.57 3.90 23.25
CA SER A 560 5.79 4.65 22.28
C SER A 560 4.76 5.56 22.95
N GLU A 561 4.39 6.63 22.24
CA GLU A 561 3.37 7.60 22.69
C GLU A 561 2.11 7.41 21.86
N TRP A 562 1.00 7.16 22.56
CA TRP A 562 -0.29 6.84 21.94
C TRP A 562 -1.39 7.78 22.37
#